data_240e6923ecc6f22949d608a017e40bb3
#
_entry.id   240e6923ecc6f22949d608a017e40bb3
#
_cell.length_a   1.000
_cell.length_b   1.000
_cell.length_c   1.000
_cell.angle_alpha   90.00
_cell.angle_beta   90.00
_cell.angle_gamma   90.00
#
_symmetry.space_group_name_H-M   'P 1'
#
loop_
_entity.id
_entity.type
_entity.pdbx_description
1 polymer ?
#
loop_
_entity_poly.entity_id
_entity_poly.type
_entity_poly.pdbx_seq_one_letter_code
_entity_poly.pdbx_strand_id
1 'polypeptide(L)'
;MKLDFVLNIDCLIGMQDIPAETIDMILCDLPYGITKNKWDLMIDPTKLWQQYERIIKPNGAILLFGQDKFTAKMMLSNEKLHRYNIIWDKVLKTGFLNAKRMPLREHEDIMVFYKSQPIYNPQMTKGLPSHSKGKAIGASIEEISSNRIYGSYKVVENKSDMKYPTSIWKFPKPHPSTAISSTEKPIELCRYAIRTYTNVGGVVLDNCCGSGSSLIAAKLENRHYIGMDNGFCDNKKSKYYGMSWADVATLRLDGVADWK
;
A
#
# COMPACT_ATOMS: atom_id res chain seq x y z
N MET A 1 -18.68 -11.02 -11.37
CA MET A 1 -18.02 -11.23 -10.06
C MET A 1 -18.71 -10.38 -9.01
N LYS A 2 -18.96 -10.95 -7.82
CA LYS A 2 -19.46 -10.16 -6.67
C LYS A 2 -18.35 -9.21 -6.22
N LEU A 3 -18.70 -8.00 -5.78
CA LEU A 3 -17.81 -6.96 -5.28
C LEU A 3 -18.33 -6.44 -3.94
N ASP A 4 -17.49 -5.70 -3.24
CA ASP A 4 -17.83 -5.00 -1.99
C ASP A 4 -18.23 -5.97 -0.85
N PHE A 5 -17.35 -6.94 -0.61
CA PHE A 5 -17.55 -7.93 0.45
C PHE A 5 -16.22 -8.30 1.15
N VAL A 6 -16.35 -8.91 2.32
CA VAL A 6 -15.24 -9.47 3.10
C VAL A 6 -15.56 -10.95 3.39
N LEU A 7 -14.55 -11.81 3.27
CA LEU A 7 -14.66 -13.25 3.52
C LEU A 7 -13.79 -13.66 4.71
N ASN A 8 -14.34 -14.46 5.59
CA ASN A 8 -13.60 -15.18 6.61
C ASN A 8 -13.07 -16.49 6.02
N ILE A 9 -11.92 -16.42 5.33
CA ILE A 9 -11.34 -17.54 4.58
C ILE A 9 -9.83 -17.39 4.45
N ASP A 10 -9.13 -18.51 4.29
CA ASP A 10 -7.74 -18.50 3.85
C ASP A 10 -7.62 -17.82 2.48
N CYS A 11 -6.69 -16.88 2.36
CA CYS A 11 -6.59 -16.05 1.18
C CYS A 11 -6.17 -16.84 -0.09
N LEU A 12 -5.35 -17.90 0.05
CA LEU A 12 -4.97 -18.74 -1.09
C LEU A 12 -6.15 -19.55 -1.63
N ILE A 13 -7.12 -19.87 -0.76
CA ILE A 13 -8.38 -20.51 -1.17
C ILE A 13 -9.30 -19.47 -1.79
N GLY A 14 -9.55 -18.37 -1.09
CA GLY A 14 -10.51 -17.34 -1.55
C GLY A 14 -10.10 -16.68 -2.87
N MET A 15 -8.80 -16.50 -3.13
CA MET A 15 -8.35 -15.94 -4.40
C MET A 15 -8.60 -16.85 -5.60
N GLN A 16 -8.81 -18.17 -5.43
CA GLN A 16 -9.09 -19.08 -6.55
C GLN A 16 -10.39 -18.73 -7.28
N ASP A 17 -11.37 -18.19 -6.55
CA ASP A 17 -12.67 -17.80 -7.10
C ASP A 17 -12.66 -16.41 -7.79
N ILE A 18 -11.56 -15.67 -7.68
CA ILE A 18 -11.41 -14.39 -8.39
C ILE A 18 -11.02 -14.68 -9.84
N PRO A 19 -11.77 -14.19 -10.84
CA PRO A 19 -11.40 -14.35 -12.24
C PRO A 19 -10.05 -13.70 -12.58
N ALA A 20 -9.38 -14.22 -13.59
CA ALA A 20 -8.13 -13.65 -14.08
C ALA A 20 -8.30 -12.19 -14.52
N GLU A 21 -7.28 -11.37 -14.30
CA GLU A 21 -7.19 -9.98 -14.79
C GLU A 21 -8.38 -9.08 -14.42
N THR A 22 -8.92 -9.25 -13.20
CA THR A 22 -10.07 -8.46 -12.71
C THR A 22 -9.70 -7.44 -11.65
N ILE A 23 -8.56 -7.59 -10.98
CA ILE A 23 -8.12 -6.71 -9.89
C ILE A 23 -7.27 -5.56 -10.45
N ASP A 24 -7.65 -4.32 -10.12
CA ASP A 24 -6.89 -3.13 -10.49
C ASP A 24 -5.71 -2.89 -9.55
N MET A 25 -5.89 -3.20 -8.27
CA MET A 25 -4.86 -3.02 -7.26
C MET A 25 -4.93 -4.10 -6.17
N ILE A 26 -3.78 -4.63 -5.79
CA ILE A 26 -3.62 -5.37 -4.53
C ILE A 26 -2.91 -4.44 -3.55
N LEU A 27 -3.52 -4.19 -2.39
CA LEU A 27 -2.93 -3.39 -1.31
C LEU A 27 -3.03 -4.21 -0.03
N CYS A 28 -1.92 -4.81 0.40
CA CYS A 28 -1.96 -5.82 1.44
C CYS A 28 -0.80 -5.70 2.44
N ASP A 29 -1.12 -5.90 3.71
CA ASP A 29 -0.18 -6.08 4.82
C ASP A 29 -0.13 -7.56 5.19
N LEU A 30 0.74 -8.30 4.51
CA LEU A 30 0.90 -9.74 4.70
C LEU A 30 1.46 -10.07 6.10
N PRO A 31 1.22 -11.25 6.65
CA PRO A 31 1.93 -11.69 7.85
C PRO A 31 3.43 -11.87 7.57
N TYR A 32 4.28 -11.25 8.40
CA TYR A 32 5.74 -11.21 8.16
C TYR A 32 6.50 -12.43 8.70
N GLY A 33 5.89 -13.22 9.60
CA GLY A 33 6.52 -14.34 10.27
C GLY A 33 7.64 -13.93 11.25
N ILE A 34 7.54 -12.73 11.83
CA ILE A 34 8.58 -12.16 12.71
C ILE A 34 8.12 -11.98 14.15
N THR A 35 6.83 -12.16 14.43
CA THR A 35 6.28 -12.04 15.78
C THR A 35 6.03 -13.43 16.38
N LYS A 36 5.75 -13.47 17.70
CA LYS A 36 5.36 -14.71 18.41
C LYS A 36 3.86 -15.03 18.27
N ASN A 37 3.12 -14.22 17.52
CA ASN A 37 1.69 -14.44 17.32
C ASN A 37 1.46 -15.64 16.42
N LYS A 38 0.50 -16.49 16.78
CA LYS A 38 0.18 -17.71 16.02
C LYS A 38 -0.33 -17.43 14.59
N TRP A 39 -0.91 -16.25 14.37
CA TRP A 39 -1.41 -15.80 13.06
C TRP A 39 -0.31 -15.24 12.16
N ASP A 40 0.86 -14.88 12.72
CA ASP A 40 1.97 -14.30 11.95
C ASP A 40 2.81 -15.40 11.29
N LEU A 41 2.17 -16.19 10.44
CA LEU A 41 2.83 -17.20 9.63
C LEU A 41 2.97 -16.69 8.20
N MET A 42 4.19 -16.67 7.71
CA MET A 42 4.46 -16.22 6.34
C MET A 42 3.72 -17.11 5.33
N ILE A 43 2.93 -16.50 4.47
CA ILE A 43 2.26 -17.19 3.36
C ILE A 43 3.34 -17.65 2.37
N ASP A 44 3.16 -18.84 1.78
CA ASP A 44 4.06 -19.36 0.74
C ASP A 44 4.12 -18.39 -0.45
N PRO A 45 5.27 -17.74 -0.70
CA PRO A 45 5.38 -16.75 -1.75
C PRO A 45 5.09 -17.30 -3.14
N THR A 46 5.46 -18.56 -3.40
CA THR A 46 5.22 -19.18 -4.72
C THR A 46 3.74 -19.27 -5.04
N LYS A 47 2.95 -19.77 -4.07
CA LYS A 47 1.49 -19.87 -4.23
C LYS A 47 0.83 -18.49 -4.28
N LEU A 48 1.33 -17.54 -3.48
CA LEU A 48 0.84 -16.17 -3.44
C LEU A 48 1.03 -15.50 -4.80
N TRP A 49 2.23 -15.53 -5.37
CA TRP A 49 2.54 -14.93 -6.67
C TRP A 49 1.77 -15.59 -7.81
N GLN A 50 1.56 -16.91 -7.76
CA GLN A 50 0.73 -17.61 -8.74
C GLN A 50 -0.69 -17.00 -8.80
N GLN A 51 -1.30 -16.70 -7.65
CA GLN A 51 -2.62 -16.07 -7.62
C GLN A 51 -2.55 -14.59 -7.99
N TYR A 52 -1.61 -13.84 -7.44
CA TYR A 52 -1.47 -12.42 -7.72
C TYR A 52 -1.27 -12.15 -9.21
N GLU A 53 -0.35 -12.88 -9.85
CA GLU A 53 -0.11 -12.72 -11.29
C GLU A 53 -1.31 -13.13 -12.15
N ARG A 54 -2.12 -14.06 -11.69
CA ARG A 54 -3.33 -14.47 -12.41
C ARG A 54 -4.43 -13.41 -12.32
N ILE A 55 -4.69 -12.87 -11.13
CA ILE A 55 -5.87 -12.02 -10.89
C ILE A 55 -5.62 -10.55 -11.18
N ILE A 56 -4.37 -10.07 -11.09
CA ILE A 56 -4.04 -8.66 -11.34
C ILE A 56 -4.13 -8.34 -12.83
N LYS A 57 -4.74 -7.22 -13.17
CA LYS A 57 -4.76 -6.70 -14.55
C LYS A 57 -3.35 -6.43 -15.09
N PRO A 58 -3.12 -6.45 -16.41
CA PRO A 58 -1.81 -6.15 -16.98
C PRO A 58 -1.22 -4.81 -16.52
N ASN A 59 -2.07 -3.79 -16.36
CA ASN A 59 -1.74 -2.44 -15.88
C ASN A 59 -2.17 -2.21 -14.42
N GLY A 60 -2.38 -3.26 -13.64
CA GLY A 60 -2.66 -3.19 -12.22
C GLY A 60 -1.39 -3.08 -11.38
N ALA A 61 -1.52 -2.58 -10.16
CA ALA A 61 -0.43 -2.44 -9.20
C ALA A 61 -0.59 -3.36 -7.99
N ILE A 62 0.52 -3.92 -7.50
CA ILE A 62 0.57 -4.69 -6.25
C ILE A 62 1.44 -3.92 -5.28
N LEU A 63 0.87 -3.50 -4.16
CA LEU A 63 1.54 -2.80 -3.08
C LEU A 63 1.52 -3.66 -1.82
N LEU A 64 2.70 -4.05 -1.37
CA LEU A 64 2.86 -4.87 -0.17
C LEU A 64 3.63 -4.10 0.88
N PHE A 65 3.05 -4.00 2.09
CA PHE A 65 3.78 -3.48 3.23
C PHE A 65 4.86 -4.46 3.67
N GLY A 66 5.96 -3.93 4.17
CA GLY A 66 7.06 -4.77 4.61
C GLY A 66 8.03 -4.06 5.54
N GLN A 67 8.89 -4.87 6.18
CA GLN A 67 9.93 -4.39 7.06
C GLN A 67 11.13 -5.33 7.07
N ASP A 68 12.32 -4.76 7.06
CA ASP A 68 13.58 -5.49 7.26
C ASP A 68 13.74 -6.71 6.31
N LYS A 69 13.96 -7.89 6.89
CA LYS A 69 14.17 -9.15 6.15
C LYS A 69 12.94 -9.59 5.36
N PHE A 70 11.73 -9.25 5.81
CA PHE A 70 10.52 -9.58 5.07
C PHE A 70 10.47 -8.82 3.74
N THR A 71 10.76 -7.51 3.75
CA THR A 71 10.89 -6.71 2.54
C THR A 71 11.88 -7.36 1.55
N ALA A 72 13.08 -7.70 2.01
CA ALA A 72 14.09 -8.34 1.15
C ALA A 72 13.60 -9.67 0.56
N LYS A 73 12.96 -10.53 1.37
CA LYS A 73 12.42 -11.82 0.91
C LYS A 73 11.33 -11.63 -0.15
N MET A 74 10.41 -10.70 0.06
CA MET A 74 9.32 -10.46 -0.89
C MET A 74 9.85 -9.88 -2.21
N MET A 75 10.80 -8.96 -2.17
CA MET A 75 11.45 -8.44 -3.38
C MET A 75 12.13 -9.55 -4.18
N LEU A 76 12.93 -10.39 -3.54
CA LEU A 76 13.63 -11.51 -4.17
C LEU A 76 12.68 -12.61 -4.63
N SER A 77 11.52 -12.78 -4.00
CA SER A 77 10.55 -13.80 -4.41
C SER A 77 9.87 -13.52 -5.76
N ASN A 78 9.91 -12.26 -6.24
CA ASN A 78 9.46 -11.89 -7.58
C ASN A 78 10.20 -10.64 -8.10
N GLU A 79 11.50 -10.77 -8.33
CA GLU A 79 12.35 -9.70 -8.88
C GLU A 79 11.84 -9.18 -10.23
N LYS A 80 11.23 -10.04 -11.02
CA LYS A 80 10.70 -9.68 -12.34
C LYS A 80 9.60 -8.63 -12.26
N LEU A 81 8.75 -8.68 -11.24
CA LEU A 81 7.66 -7.73 -11.05
C LEU A 81 8.01 -6.57 -10.13
N HIS A 82 8.99 -6.73 -9.23
CA HIS A 82 9.43 -5.66 -8.34
C HIS A 82 9.99 -4.47 -9.14
N ARG A 83 9.58 -3.26 -8.76
CA ARG A 83 10.00 -2.03 -9.45
C ARG A 83 10.73 -1.06 -8.56
N TYR A 84 10.14 -0.72 -7.42
CA TYR A 84 10.70 0.22 -6.44
C TYR A 84 10.00 0.07 -5.10
N ASN A 85 10.61 0.67 -4.08
CA ASN A 85 9.99 0.81 -2.77
C ASN A 85 9.62 2.27 -2.52
N ILE A 86 8.53 2.44 -1.80
CA ILE A 86 8.11 3.69 -1.18
C ILE A 86 8.38 3.52 0.31
N ILE A 87 8.88 4.55 0.96
CA ILE A 87 9.09 4.57 2.41
C ILE A 87 7.88 5.24 3.07
N TRP A 88 7.18 4.49 3.89
CA TRP A 88 6.16 5.07 4.76
C TRP A 88 6.82 5.57 6.05
N ASP A 89 6.94 6.90 6.18
CA ASP A 89 7.30 7.58 7.41
C ASP A 89 6.08 7.61 8.34
N LYS A 90 6.18 6.89 9.48
CA LYS A 90 5.12 6.71 10.47
C LYS A 90 4.95 7.88 11.41
N VAL A 91 5.87 8.85 11.38
CA VAL A 91 5.95 10.01 12.29
C VAL A 91 6.20 9.58 13.75
N LEU A 92 5.53 8.52 14.19
CA LEU A 92 5.68 7.95 15.52
C LEU A 92 6.75 6.87 15.54
N LYS A 93 7.71 7.03 16.45
CA LYS A 93 8.82 6.09 16.63
C LYS A 93 8.38 4.90 17.47
N THR A 94 8.88 3.73 17.12
CA THR A 94 8.61 2.47 17.82
C THR A 94 9.91 1.77 18.21
N GLY A 95 9.83 0.74 19.07
CA GLY A 95 11.01 -0.04 19.47
C GLY A 95 11.80 0.55 20.64
N PHE A 96 11.18 1.37 21.51
CA PHE A 96 11.85 2.05 22.60
C PHE A 96 12.61 1.12 23.57
N LEU A 97 12.18 -0.13 23.73
CA LEU A 97 12.89 -1.13 24.56
C LEU A 97 14.30 -1.43 24.04
N ASN A 98 14.55 -1.20 22.77
CA ASN A 98 15.85 -1.40 22.13
C ASN A 98 16.63 -0.10 21.87
N ALA A 99 16.16 1.04 22.37
CA ALA A 99 16.75 2.34 22.06
C ALA A 99 18.24 2.48 22.43
N LYS A 100 18.74 1.69 23.38
CA LYS A 100 20.17 1.63 23.74
C LYS A 100 21.00 0.70 22.87
N ARG A 101 20.38 -0.07 21.95
CA ARG A 101 21.05 -1.09 21.13
C ARG A 101 20.94 -0.83 19.62
N MET A 102 19.91 -0.11 19.21
CA MET A 102 19.64 0.17 17.80
C MET A 102 18.74 1.42 17.67
N PRO A 103 18.75 2.09 16.51
CA PRO A 103 17.85 3.21 16.27
C PRO A 103 16.38 2.84 16.45
N LEU A 104 15.57 3.82 16.85
CA LEU A 104 14.12 3.68 16.89
C LEU A 104 13.58 3.54 15.47
N ARG A 105 12.57 2.70 15.29
CA ARG A 105 11.92 2.50 13.99
C ARG A 105 10.90 3.60 13.74
N GLU A 106 11.05 4.28 12.62
CA GLU A 106 10.18 5.38 12.20
C GLU A 106 9.51 5.11 10.84
N HIS A 107 9.92 4.08 10.12
CA HIS A 107 9.39 3.77 8.79
C HIS A 107 9.04 2.30 8.61
N GLU A 108 8.30 2.04 7.54
CA GLU A 108 8.09 0.75 6.89
C GLU A 108 8.24 0.92 5.38
N ASP A 109 8.52 -0.19 4.67
CA ASP A 109 8.54 -0.21 3.22
C ASP A 109 7.14 -0.46 2.66
N ILE A 110 6.87 0.09 1.48
CA ILE A 110 5.77 -0.31 0.61
C ILE A 110 6.41 -0.73 -0.71
N MET A 111 6.48 -2.03 -0.93
CA MET A 111 7.05 -2.60 -2.14
C MET A 111 6.05 -2.51 -3.28
N VAL A 112 6.46 -1.98 -4.42
CA VAL A 112 5.60 -1.81 -5.60
C VAL A 112 6.00 -2.79 -6.69
N PHE A 113 5.03 -3.61 -7.11
CA PHE A 113 5.19 -4.61 -8.16
C PHE A 113 4.15 -4.40 -9.26
N TYR A 114 4.53 -4.61 -10.51
CA TYR A 114 3.60 -4.61 -11.65
C TYR A 114 4.19 -5.29 -12.88
N LYS A 115 3.32 -5.77 -13.77
CA LYS A 115 3.68 -6.37 -15.06
C LYS A 115 4.08 -5.31 -16.07
N SER A 116 3.16 -4.38 -16.35
CA SER A 116 3.33 -3.23 -17.22
C SER A 116 3.09 -1.96 -16.44
N GLN A 117 3.48 -0.80 -16.98
CA GLN A 117 3.26 0.48 -16.31
C GLN A 117 1.80 0.59 -15.83
N PRO A 118 1.56 0.71 -14.51
CA PRO A 118 0.22 0.78 -13.96
C PRO A 118 -0.39 2.16 -14.19
N ILE A 119 -1.69 2.26 -13.89
CA ILE A 119 -2.32 3.56 -13.66
C ILE A 119 -1.49 4.29 -12.61
N TYR A 120 -1.10 5.53 -12.91
CA TYR A 120 -0.35 6.36 -11.98
C TYR A 120 -0.92 7.77 -11.99
N ASN A 121 -1.61 8.13 -10.93
CA ASN A 121 -2.20 9.44 -10.70
C ASN A 121 -1.36 10.16 -9.64
N PRO A 122 -0.34 10.94 -10.03
CA PRO A 122 0.54 11.60 -9.06
C PRO A 122 -0.26 12.54 -8.16
N GLN A 123 -0.19 12.34 -6.87
CA GLN A 123 -0.86 13.20 -5.88
C GLN A 123 -0.03 14.47 -5.69
N MET A 124 -0.24 15.43 -6.58
CA MET A 124 0.52 16.68 -6.63
C MET A 124 0.27 17.52 -5.38
N THR A 125 1.33 18.13 -4.85
CA THR A 125 1.25 19.03 -3.70
C THR A 125 1.68 20.44 -4.08
N LYS A 126 1.08 21.45 -3.46
CA LYS A 126 1.51 22.82 -3.61
C LYS A 126 2.84 23.03 -2.90
N GLY A 127 3.80 23.67 -3.56
CA GLY A 127 5.12 23.98 -3.03
C GLY A 127 5.59 25.37 -3.41
N LEU A 128 6.79 25.72 -3.00
CA LEU A 128 7.41 26.95 -3.49
C LEU A 128 7.61 26.90 -5.00
N PRO A 129 7.46 28.02 -5.71
CA PRO A 129 7.75 28.09 -7.14
C PRO A 129 9.12 27.44 -7.43
N SER A 130 9.16 26.58 -8.45
CA SER A 130 10.41 25.90 -8.78
C SER A 130 11.47 26.93 -9.23
N HIS A 131 12.61 26.93 -8.58
CA HIS A 131 13.78 27.69 -9.05
C HIS A 131 14.39 27.10 -10.32
N SER A 132 14.12 25.83 -10.61
CA SER A 132 14.49 25.22 -11.88
C SER A 132 13.49 25.66 -12.95
N LYS A 133 13.83 26.68 -13.68
CA LYS A 133 13.14 27.06 -14.92
C LYS A 133 13.38 26.04 -16.05
N GLY A 134 13.74 24.79 -15.74
CA GLY A 134 14.17 23.82 -16.75
C GLY A 134 15.49 24.21 -17.43
N LYS A 135 16.07 25.34 -17.10
CA LYS A 135 17.37 25.76 -17.62
C LYS A 135 18.46 25.24 -16.69
N ALA A 136 19.26 24.28 -17.17
CA ALA A 136 20.69 24.34 -16.85
C ALA A 136 21.11 25.79 -17.18
N ILE A 137 21.76 26.47 -16.24
CA ILE A 137 22.15 27.86 -16.40
C ILE A 137 22.78 28.05 -17.81
N GLY A 138 22.08 28.81 -18.70
CA GLY A 138 22.54 29.11 -20.05
C GLY A 138 21.98 28.30 -21.21
N ALA A 139 21.13 27.30 -21.00
CA ALA A 139 20.53 26.53 -22.10
C ALA A 139 19.26 27.20 -22.66
N SER A 140 19.13 27.25 -23.98
CA SER A 140 17.91 27.68 -24.67
C SER A 140 16.83 26.60 -24.58
N ILE A 141 15.54 26.97 -24.75
CA ILE A 141 14.38 26.06 -24.65
C ILE A 141 14.44 24.92 -25.69
N GLU A 142 15.26 25.06 -26.73
CA GLU A 142 15.40 24.10 -27.82
C GLU A 142 16.54 23.10 -27.63
N GLU A 143 17.36 23.26 -26.59
CA GLU A 143 18.48 22.35 -26.36
C GLU A 143 18.05 21.05 -25.69
N ILE A 144 18.45 19.93 -26.31
CA ILE A 144 18.36 18.61 -25.73
C ILE A 144 19.46 18.52 -24.66
N SER A 145 19.07 18.52 -23.40
CA SER A 145 20.02 18.23 -22.32
C SER A 145 20.38 16.75 -22.34
N SER A 146 21.66 16.44 -22.23
CA SER A 146 22.13 15.08 -22.10
C SER A 146 23.03 14.94 -20.87
N ASN A 147 22.86 13.87 -20.13
CA ASN A 147 23.79 13.50 -19.08
C ASN A 147 24.06 11.98 -19.08
N ARG A 148 25.11 11.58 -18.36
CA ARG A 148 25.54 10.17 -18.35
C ARG A 148 24.52 9.23 -17.71
N ILE A 149 23.59 9.76 -16.90
CA ILE A 149 22.62 8.94 -16.14
C ILE A 149 21.29 8.82 -16.89
N TYR A 150 20.78 9.93 -17.43
CA TYR A 150 19.42 9.98 -18.01
C TYR A 150 19.41 10.03 -19.55
N GLY A 151 20.60 10.05 -20.18
CA GLY A 151 20.70 10.22 -21.63
C GLY A 151 20.22 11.60 -22.09
N SER A 152 19.66 11.66 -23.29
CA SER A 152 19.16 12.91 -23.87
C SER A 152 17.68 13.08 -23.55
N TYR A 153 17.29 14.23 -23.05
CA TYR A 153 15.89 14.56 -22.74
C TYR A 153 15.58 16.01 -23.10
N LYS A 154 14.31 16.25 -23.48
CA LYS A 154 13.82 17.60 -23.77
C LYS A 154 13.57 18.35 -22.48
N VAL A 155 14.19 19.52 -22.35
CA VAL A 155 13.96 20.41 -21.22
C VAL A 155 12.61 21.09 -21.41
N VAL A 156 11.72 20.98 -20.41
CA VAL A 156 10.40 21.62 -20.40
C VAL A 156 10.40 22.64 -19.27
N GLU A 157 10.03 23.90 -19.58
CA GLU A 157 9.86 24.92 -18.55
C GLU A 157 8.65 24.57 -17.67
N ASN A 158 8.89 24.37 -16.38
CA ASN A 158 7.83 24.16 -15.42
C ASN A 158 7.49 25.47 -14.68
N LYS A 159 6.34 26.06 -15.01
CA LYS A 159 5.82 27.29 -14.37
C LYS A 159 4.89 26.98 -13.18
N SER A 160 4.62 25.72 -12.92
CA SER A 160 3.70 25.29 -11.86
C SER A 160 4.35 25.37 -10.47
N ASP A 161 3.57 25.81 -9.49
CA ASP A 161 3.90 25.68 -8.07
C ASP A 161 3.57 24.26 -7.51
N MET A 162 3.01 23.38 -8.34
CA MET A 162 2.72 22.00 -7.98
C MET A 162 3.97 21.13 -8.07
N LYS A 163 4.14 20.29 -7.07
CA LYS A 163 5.28 19.35 -6.94
C LYS A 163 4.79 17.92 -7.06
N TYR A 164 5.56 17.13 -7.80
CA TYR A 164 5.36 15.68 -7.85
C TYR A 164 5.62 15.05 -6.49
N PRO A 165 4.89 13.97 -6.14
CA PRO A 165 5.14 13.23 -4.91
C PRO A 165 6.55 12.61 -4.92
N THR A 166 7.09 12.44 -3.72
CA THR A 166 8.38 11.76 -3.51
C THR A 166 8.17 10.31 -3.11
N SER A 167 9.27 9.55 -3.01
CA SER A 167 9.26 8.16 -2.53
C SER A 167 9.08 8.04 -1.01
N ILE A 168 8.97 9.15 -0.28
CA ILE A 168 8.71 9.15 1.17
C ILE A 168 7.29 9.66 1.39
N TRP A 169 6.42 8.79 1.92
CA TRP A 169 5.04 9.10 2.24
C TRP A 169 4.88 9.25 3.75
N LYS A 170 4.49 10.44 4.19
CA LYS A 170 4.41 10.79 5.60
C LYS A 170 2.98 10.74 6.09
N PHE A 171 2.64 9.68 6.81
CA PHE A 171 1.32 9.46 7.40
C PHE A 171 1.46 8.94 8.83
N PRO A 172 0.93 9.63 9.83
CA PRO A 172 1.04 9.17 11.21
C PRO A 172 0.34 7.81 11.39
N LYS A 173 1.00 6.92 12.12
CA LYS A 173 0.38 5.67 12.56
C LYS A 173 -0.80 5.99 13.49
N PRO A 174 -1.89 5.20 13.46
CA PRO A 174 -2.98 5.33 14.41
C PRO A 174 -2.47 5.31 15.86
N HIS A 175 -3.01 6.19 16.70
CA HIS A 175 -2.60 6.25 18.10
C HIS A 175 -3.01 4.97 18.83
N PRO A 176 -2.18 4.41 19.74
CA PRO A 176 -2.49 3.14 20.42
C PRO A 176 -3.82 3.13 21.20
N SER A 177 -4.35 4.29 21.60
CA SER A 177 -5.65 4.39 22.28
C SER A 177 -6.85 4.29 21.34
N THR A 178 -6.66 4.52 20.03
CA THR A 178 -7.73 4.50 19.02
C THR A 178 -7.57 3.37 18.04
N ALA A 179 -6.38 2.81 17.94
CA ALA A 179 -6.10 1.70 17.05
C ALA A 179 -6.86 0.42 17.48
N ILE A 180 -7.48 -0.25 16.53
CA ILE A 180 -8.20 -1.51 16.75
C ILE A 180 -7.21 -2.66 16.90
N SER A 181 -6.13 -2.64 16.13
CA SER A 181 -5.00 -3.56 16.26
C SER A 181 -3.68 -2.80 16.33
N SER A 182 -2.65 -3.45 16.89
CA SER A 182 -1.31 -2.87 17.00
C SER A 182 -0.63 -2.67 15.64
N THR A 183 -1.08 -3.37 14.62
CA THR A 183 -0.55 -3.36 13.25
C THR A 183 -1.43 -2.61 12.26
N GLU A 184 -2.50 -1.96 12.73
CA GLU A 184 -3.44 -1.23 11.87
C GLU A 184 -2.74 -0.18 11.02
N LYS A 185 -2.99 -0.22 9.72
CA LYS A 185 -2.48 0.78 8.78
C LYS A 185 -3.37 2.02 8.78
N PRO A 186 -2.81 3.23 8.64
CA PRO A 186 -3.60 4.46 8.54
C PRO A 186 -4.51 4.43 7.32
N ILE A 187 -5.79 4.73 7.50
CA ILE A 187 -6.75 4.82 6.39
C ILE A 187 -6.27 5.85 5.36
N GLU A 188 -5.76 7.00 5.78
CA GLU A 188 -5.28 8.06 4.87
C GLU A 188 -4.08 7.61 4.01
N LEU A 189 -3.19 6.77 4.53
CA LEU A 189 -2.12 6.15 3.76
C LEU A 189 -2.69 5.24 2.66
N CYS A 190 -3.66 4.39 3.04
CA CYS A 190 -4.33 3.49 2.10
C CYS A 190 -5.10 4.29 1.03
N ARG A 191 -5.81 5.36 1.40
CA ARG A 191 -6.49 6.28 0.47
C ARG A 191 -5.52 6.89 -0.53
N TYR A 192 -4.37 7.38 -0.04
CA TYR A 192 -3.34 7.96 -0.88
C TYR A 192 -2.80 6.95 -1.90
N ALA A 193 -2.51 5.71 -1.46
CA ALA A 193 -2.06 4.63 -2.32
C ALA A 193 -3.12 4.28 -3.39
N ILE A 194 -4.39 4.14 -2.98
CA ILE A 194 -5.50 3.79 -3.86
C ILE A 194 -5.73 4.87 -4.92
N ARG A 195 -5.75 6.16 -4.53
CA ARG A 195 -5.85 7.27 -5.50
C ARG A 195 -4.70 7.27 -6.50
N THR A 196 -3.49 6.95 -6.03
CA THR A 196 -2.29 6.96 -6.86
C THR A 196 -2.32 5.86 -7.92
N TYR A 197 -2.76 4.66 -7.59
CA TYR A 197 -2.62 3.49 -8.48
C TYR A 197 -3.92 2.95 -9.06
N THR A 198 -5.05 3.62 -8.81
CA THR A 198 -6.36 3.22 -9.38
C THR A 198 -7.16 4.41 -9.85
N ASN A 199 -8.10 4.15 -10.77
CA ASN A 199 -9.17 5.10 -11.11
C ASN A 199 -10.43 4.80 -10.27
N VAL A 200 -11.36 5.75 -10.21
CA VAL A 200 -12.70 5.56 -9.62
C VAL A 200 -13.37 4.36 -10.28
N GLY A 201 -14.04 3.52 -9.48
CA GLY A 201 -14.65 2.27 -9.91
C GLY A 201 -13.68 1.09 -10.08
N GLY A 202 -12.36 1.29 -9.88
CA GLY A 202 -11.39 0.20 -9.88
C GLY A 202 -11.60 -0.76 -8.70
N VAL A 203 -11.11 -2.00 -8.82
CA VAL A 203 -11.26 -3.05 -7.80
C VAL A 203 -9.98 -3.20 -7.00
N VAL A 204 -10.07 -3.02 -5.69
CA VAL A 204 -8.96 -3.19 -4.74
C VAL A 204 -9.12 -4.50 -3.99
N LEU A 205 -8.09 -5.33 -3.97
CA LEU A 205 -8.01 -6.55 -3.17
C LEU A 205 -7.09 -6.33 -1.97
N ASP A 206 -7.55 -6.72 -0.79
CA ASP A 206 -6.73 -6.95 0.39
C ASP A 206 -6.99 -8.36 0.92
N ASN A 207 -6.05 -9.24 0.69
CA ASN A 207 -6.20 -10.65 1.02
C ASN A 207 -5.74 -11.02 2.45
N CYS A 208 -5.33 -10.03 3.26
CA CYS A 208 -5.07 -10.15 4.70
C CYS A 208 -5.55 -8.88 5.40
N CYS A 209 -6.85 -8.56 5.22
CA CYS A 209 -7.37 -7.21 5.45
C CYS A 209 -7.45 -6.80 6.94
N GLY A 210 -7.28 -7.72 7.87
CA GLY A 210 -7.37 -7.42 9.29
C GLY A 210 -8.61 -6.61 9.63
N SER A 211 -8.42 -5.44 10.25
CA SER A 211 -9.50 -4.53 10.60
C SER A 211 -10.13 -3.77 9.42
N GLY A 212 -9.67 -3.99 8.18
CA GLY A 212 -10.27 -3.46 6.95
C GLY A 212 -9.88 -2.04 6.55
N SER A 213 -8.74 -1.50 7.01
CA SER A 213 -8.34 -0.12 6.71
C SER A 213 -8.22 0.17 5.21
N SER A 214 -7.66 -0.77 4.43
CA SER A 214 -7.54 -0.69 2.97
C SER A 214 -8.90 -0.72 2.28
N LEU A 215 -9.83 -1.54 2.77
CA LEU A 215 -11.19 -1.69 2.22
C LEU A 215 -12.03 -0.44 2.49
N ILE A 216 -11.94 0.12 3.71
CA ILE A 216 -12.56 1.39 4.08
C ILE A 216 -12.02 2.51 3.17
N ALA A 217 -10.72 2.55 2.98
CA ALA A 217 -10.09 3.51 2.08
C ALA A 217 -10.60 3.37 0.64
N ALA A 218 -10.74 2.15 0.12
CA ALA A 218 -11.31 1.89 -1.20
C ALA A 218 -12.74 2.42 -1.32
N LYS A 219 -13.60 2.11 -0.34
CA LYS A 219 -14.98 2.61 -0.29
C LYS A 219 -15.05 4.14 -0.25
N LEU A 220 -14.24 4.79 0.59
CA LEU A 220 -14.17 6.26 0.70
C LEU A 220 -13.71 6.93 -0.60
N GLU A 221 -12.89 6.25 -1.37
CA GLU A 221 -12.38 6.75 -2.65
C GLU A 221 -13.24 6.31 -3.86
N ASN A 222 -14.43 5.75 -3.63
CA ASN A 222 -15.35 5.25 -4.66
C ASN A 222 -14.70 4.16 -5.54
N ARG A 223 -13.97 3.24 -4.92
CA ARG A 223 -13.45 2.02 -5.52
C ARG A 223 -14.21 0.83 -4.95
N HIS A 224 -14.33 -0.20 -5.74
CA HIS A 224 -14.80 -1.50 -5.26
C HIS A 224 -13.72 -2.19 -4.45
N TYR A 225 -14.12 -3.11 -3.57
CA TYR A 225 -13.19 -3.85 -2.74
C TYR A 225 -13.55 -5.33 -2.61
N ILE A 226 -12.52 -6.13 -2.36
CA ILE A 226 -12.62 -7.52 -1.92
C ILE A 226 -11.66 -7.68 -0.75
N GLY A 227 -12.16 -8.15 0.39
CA GLY A 227 -11.37 -8.42 1.59
C GLY A 227 -11.37 -9.89 1.95
N MET A 228 -10.24 -10.38 2.48
CA MET A 228 -10.12 -11.73 3.04
C MET A 228 -9.30 -11.68 4.31
N ASP A 229 -9.72 -12.42 5.33
CA ASP A 229 -8.94 -12.65 6.53
C ASP A 229 -9.54 -13.84 7.28
N ASN A 230 -8.71 -14.76 7.79
CA ASN A 230 -9.15 -15.91 8.58
C ASN A 230 -8.74 -15.83 10.05
N GLY A 231 -8.19 -14.68 10.48
CA GLY A 231 -7.78 -14.43 11.85
C GLY A 231 -8.89 -13.86 12.72
N PHE A 232 -8.56 -13.70 14.00
CA PHE A 232 -9.47 -13.17 15.01
C PHE A 232 -8.82 -12.04 15.79
N CYS A 233 -9.64 -11.10 16.28
CA CYS A 233 -9.19 -10.04 17.17
C CYS A 233 -8.81 -10.62 18.53
N ASP A 234 -7.52 -10.68 18.84
CA ASP A 234 -6.96 -11.19 20.10
C ASP A 234 -6.70 -10.10 21.15
N ASN A 235 -6.96 -8.84 20.83
CA ASN A 235 -6.80 -7.73 21.76
C ASN A 235 -7.93 -7.70 22.80
N LYS A 236 -7.65 -8.20 24.01
CA LYS A 236 -8.62 -8.24 25.12
C LYS A 236 -9.21 -6.90 25.54
N LYS A 237 -8.59 -5.78 25.17
CA LYS A 237 -9.08 -4.42 25.44
C LYS A 237 -9.98 -3.89 24.31
N SER A 238 -10.03 -4.56 23.19
CA SER A 238 -10.85 -4.18 22.06
C SER A 238 -12.31 -4.58 22.29
N LYS A 239 -13.24 -3.71 21.90
CA LYS A 239 -14.67 -4.06 21.83
C LYS A 239 -14.97 -5.21 20.84
N TYR A 240 -14.01 -5.53 19.97
CA TYR A 240 -14.10 -6.59 18.98
C TYR A 240 -13.42 -7.89 19.40
N TYR A 241 -12.98 -8.01 20.67
CA TYR A 241 -12.30 -9.21 21.16
C TYR A 241 -13.06 -10.50 20.84
N GLY A 242 -12.39 -11.46 20.23
CA GLY A 242 -12.94 -12.76 19.83
C GLY A 242 -13.73 -12.77 18.52
N MET A 243 -13.97 -11.62 17.91
CA MET A 243 -14.60 -11.56 16.57
C MET A 243 -13.61 -11.91 15.47
N SER A 244 -14.08 -12.50 14.37
CA SER A 244 -13.26 -12.64 13.18
C SER A 244 -12.89 -11.26 12.62
N TRP A 245 -11.70 -11.14 12.03
CA TRP A 245 -11.32 -9.89 11.37
C TRP A 245 -12.23 -9.53 10.21
N ALA A 246 -12.76 -10.54 9.50
CA ALA A 246 -13.73 -10.32 8.45
C ALA A 246 -15.03 -9.65 8.96
N ASP A 247 -15.54 -10.10 10.12
CA ASP A 247 -16.70 -9.46 10.74
C ASP A 247 -16.39 -8.04 11.22
N VAL A 248 -15.21 -7.83 11.82
CA VAL A 248 -14.77 -6.49 12.26
C VAL A 248 -14.68 -5.55 11.07
N ALA A 249 -14.06 -5.99 9.97
CA ALA A 249 -13.95 -5.18 8.75
C ALA A 249 -15.32 -4.85 8.16
N THR A 250 -16.24 -5.82 8.14
CA THR A 250 -17.62 -5.63 7.65
C THR A 250 -18.37 -4.60 8.49
N LEU A 251 -18.35 -4.72 9.81
CA LEU A 251 -18.98 -3.73 10.71
C LEU A 251 -18.43 -2.32 10.52
N ARG A 252 -17.13 -2.19 10.31
CA ARG A 252 -16.51 -0.89 10.06
C ARG A 252 -16.89 -0.32 8.70
N LEU A 253 -17.01 -1.15 7.68
CA LEU A 253 -17.46 -0.75 6.35
C LEU A 253 -18.92 -0.27 6.38
N ASP A 254 -19.79 -0.91 7.14
CA ASP A 254 -21.17 -0.49 7.30
C ASP A 254 -21.29 0.87 7.99
N GLY A 255 -20.40 1.16 8.94
CA GLY A 255 -20.33 2.45 9.66
C GLY A 255 -19.64 3.59 8.88
N VAL A 256 -19.12 3.37 7.67
CA VAL A 256 -18.40 4.42 6.90
C VAL A 256 -19.28 5.64 6.56
N ALA A 257 -20.62 5.50 6.54
CA ALA A 257 -21.54 6.61 6.34
C ALA A 257 -21.40 7.70 7.44
N ASP A 258 -20.94 7.32 8.63
CA ASP A 258 -20.80 8.20 9.80
C ASP A 258 -19.43 8.91 9.86
N TRP A 259 -18.55 8.66 8.87
CA TRP A 259 -17.16 9.17 8.83
C TRP A 259 -16.97 10.37 7.89
N LYS A 260 -18.07 10.92 7.34
CA LYS A 260 -18.04 12.08 6.43
C LYS A 260 -18.14 13.40 7.15
#